data_e8e5f9c5660480d35e8b4ba80622ca0f
#
_entry.id   e8e5f9c5660480d35e8b4ba80622ca0f
#
_cell.length_a   1.000
_cell.length_b   1.000
_cell.length_c   1.000
_cell.angle_alpha   90.00
_cell.angle_beta   90.00
_cell.angle_gamma   90.00
#
_symmetry.space_group_name_H-M   'P 1'
#
loop_
_entity.id
_entity.type
_entity.pdbx_description
1 polymer ?
#
loop_
_entity_poly.entity_id
_entity_poly.type
_entity_poly.pdbx_seq_one_letter_code
_entity_poly.pdbx_strand_id
1 'polypeptide(L)'
;SEKLSNPDDMYEVLKHRLGDEEIQKIRDANLEGIRLADEEYRYYPSGELASHILGFVGWNGNVISGRYGLESYWEKSLKGEEGNIFQSRDSGGRWIAVGQKELKEARNGDSLVLTVDHIIQFETEKLLKSAMERYRADGGSIIIMEPDTGKILAMASFPTFDPNNYSQVEDMI
;
A
#
# COMPACT_ATOMS: atom_id res chain seq x y z
N SER A 1 -17.57 -5.36 20.74
CA SER A 1 -16.95 -4.21 20.11
C SER A 1 -17.90 -3.63 19.06
N GLU A 2 -17.81 -2.35 18.81
CA GLU A 2 -18.74 -1.55 18.00
C GLU A 2 -18.94 -2.12 16.58
N LYS A 3 -17.89 -2.62 15.95
CA LYS A 3 -17.91 -3.19 14.58
C LYS A 3 -18.85 -4.40 14.41
N LEU A 4 -19.10 -5.16 15.45
CA LEU A 4 -19.95 -6.37 15.42
C LEU A 4 -21.37 -6.12 15.97
N SER A 5 -21.76 -4.87 16.19
CA SER A 5 -23.05 -4.54 16.81
C SER A 5 -24.20 -4.32 15.82
N ASN A 6 -23.91 -4.26 14.52
CA ASN A 6 -24.92 -4.11 13.48
C ASN A 6 -25.40 -5.47 12.98
N PRO A 7 -26.65 -5.92 13.32
CA PRO A 7 -27.16 -7.23 12.92
C PRO A 7 -27.49 -7.31 11.41
N ASP A 8 -27.60 -6.19 10.73
CA ASP A 8 -27.92 -6.12 9.29
C ASP A 8 -26.66 -6.21 8.41
N ASP A 9 -25.48 -6.14 9.02
CA ASP A 9 -24.21 -6.26 8.31
C ASP A 9 -23.76 -7.73 8.31
N MET A 10 -23.81 -8.35 7.14
CA MET A 10 -23.42 -9.75 6.97
C MET A 10 -21.92 -9.98 6.89
N TYR A 11 -21.11 -8.94 6.76
CA TYR A 11 -19.67 -9.04 6.60
C TYR A 11 -18.95 -7.77 7.07
N GLU A 12 -18.09 -7.90 8.08
CA GLU A 12 -17.29 -6.82 8.61
C GLU A 12 -15.81 -7.21 8.69
N VAL A 13 -14.93 -6.35 8.18
CA VAL A 13 -13.47 -6.54 8.28
C VAL A 13 -13.00 -6.11 9.66
N LEU A 14 -12.56 -7.07 10.45
CA LEU A 14 -12.13 -6.82 11.84
C LEU A 14 -10.71 -6.25 11.90
N LYS A 15 -9.80 -6.82 11.13
CA LYS A 15 -8.39 -6.40 11.09
C LYS A 15 -7.74 -6.78 9.76
N HIS A 16 -6.96 -5.86 9.21
CA HIS A 16 -6.06 -6.07 8.08
C HIS A 16 -4.65 -6.44 8.56
N ARG A 17 -3.85 -7.04 7.70
CA ARG A 17 -2.42 -7.34 7.91
C ARG A 17 -2.15 -8.08 9.21
N LEU A 18 -2.73 -9.27 9.35
CA LEU A 18 -2.47 -10.14 10.49
C LEU A 18 -1.04 -10.73 10.40
N GLY A 19 -0.32 -10.72 11.52
CA GLY A 19 0.94 -11.44 11.63
C GLY A 19 0.74 -12.95 11.83
N ASP A 20 1.78 -13.74 11.54
CA ASP A 20 1.71 -15.20 11.62
C ASP A 20 1.25 -15.73 13.00
N GLU A 21 1.71 -15.10 14.07
CA GLU A 21 1.27 -15.45 15.43
C GLU A 21 -0.22 -15.18 15.68
N GLU A 22 -0.74 -14.09 15.14
CA GLU A 22 -2.16 -13.74 15.25
C GLU A 22 -3.02 -14.70 14.44
N ILE A 23 -2.58 -15.01 13.21
CA ILE A 23 -3.22 -16.00 12.35
C ILE A 23 -3.32 -17.35 13.06
N GLN A 24 -2.22 -17.80 13.69
CA GLN A 24 -2.21 -19.07 14.40
C GLN A 24 -3.17 -19.06 15.61
N LYS A 25 -3.17 -17.99 16.40
CA LYS A 25 -4.11 -17.83 17.52
C LYS A 25 -5.57 -17.87 17.09
N ILE A 26 -5.90 -17.25 15.95
CA ILE A 26 -7.27 -17.26 15.42
C ILE A 26 -7.65 -18.64 14.94
N ARG A 27 -6.75 -19.37 14.27
CA ARG A 27 -6.97 -20.75 13.84
C ARG A 27 -7.18 -21.69 15.03
N ASP A 28 -6.34 -21.57 16.05
CA ASP A 28 -6.42 -22.40 17.27
C ASP A 28 -7.69 -22.14 18.06
N ALA A 29 -8.17 -20.89 18.08
CA ALA A 29 -9.40 -20.51 18.75
C ALA A 29 -10.67 -21.02 18.04
N ASN A 30 -10.57 -21.40 16.75
CA ASN A 30 -11.64 -21.97 15.92
C ASN A 30 -13.00 -21.30 16.11
N LEU A 31 -13.01 -19.97 16.04
CA LEU A 31 -14.20 -19.15 16.30
C LEU A 31 -15.19 -19.26 15.14
N GLU A 32 -16.42 -19.61 15.45
CA GLU A 32 -17.50 -19.65 14.46
C GLU A 32 -17.80 -18.24 13.93
N GLY A 33 -17.96 -18.12 12.60
CA GLY A 33 -18.20 -16.85 11.93
C GLY A 33 -16.96 -16.03 11.59
N ILE A 34 -15.78 -16.38 12.12
CA ILE A 34 -14.52 -15.73 11.75
C ILE A 34 -13.90 -16.43 10.54
N ARG A 35 -13.51 -15.63 9.56
CA ARG A 35 -12.80 -16.13 8.36
C ARG A 35 -11.51 -15.37 8.16
N LEU A 36 -10.48 -16.09 7.76
CA LEU A 36 -9.23 -15.53 7.28
C LEU A 36 -9.29 -15.48 5.75
N ALA A 37 -8.92 -14.36 5.19
CA ALA A 37 -8.77 -14.16 3.75
C ALA A 37 -7.34 -13.74 3.45
N ASP A 38 -6.81 -14.19 2.30
CA ASP A 38 -5.52 -13.73 1.83
C ASP A 38 -5.64 -12.26 1.40
N GLU A 39 -4.66 -11.46 1.78
CA GLU A 39 -4.61 -10.04 1.49
C GLU A 39 -3.26 -9.70 0.88
N GLU A 40 -3.26 -9.08 -0.29
CA GLU A 40 -2.07 -8.52 -0.92
C GLU A 40 -1.87 -7.08 -0.46
N TYR A 41 -0.65 -6.74 -0.06
CA TYR A 41 -0.32 -5.37 0.34
C TYR A 41 1.04 -4.94 -0.18
N ARG A 42 1.18 -3.62 -0.34
CA ARG A 42 2.44 -3.02 -0.76
C ARG A 42 3.45 -3.06 0.38
N TYR A 43 4.67 -3.50 0.09
CA TYR A 43 5.77 -3.55 1.03
C TYR A 43 6.96 -2.73 0.53
N TYR A 44 7.52 -1.91 1.38
CA TYR A 44 8.64 -1.02 1.10
C TYR A 44 9.87 -1.51 1.86
N PRO A 45 10.75 -2.29 1.20
CA PRO A 45 11.85 -2.99 1.88
C PRO A 45 12.91 -2.05 2.46
N SER A 46 13.03 -0.83 1.92
CA SER A 46 13.98 0.17 2.39
C SER A 46 13.42 1.10 3.50
N GLY A 47 12.24 0.81 4.03
CA GLY A 47 11.61 1.61 5.08
C GLY A 47 11.43 3.07 4.67
N GLU A 48 12.00 3.98 5.45
CA GLU A 48 11.84 5.44 5.25
C GLU A 48 12.55 5.97 3.98
N LEU A 49 13.48 5.21 3.39
CA LEU A 49 14.26 5.67 2.24
C LEU A 49 13.37 6.02 1.06
N ALA A 50 13.54 7.22 0.52
CA ALA A 50 12.79 7.78 -0.60
C ALA A 50 11.26 7.84 -0.36
N SER A 51 10.82 7.87 0.91
CA SER A 51 9.40 7.84 1.28
C SER A 51 8.58 8.93 0.60
N HIS A 52 9.10 10.14 0.50
CA HIS A 52 8.43 11.26 -0.16
C HIS A 52 8.34 11.11 -1.68
N ILE A 53 9.28 10.38 -2.30
CA ILE A 53 9.23 10.08 -3.74
C ILE A 53 8.22 8.95 -3.99
N LEU A 54 8.40 7.84 -3.29
CA LEU A 54 7.58 6.65 -3.48
C LEU A 54 6.13 6.90 -3.07
N GLY A 55 5.95 7.56 -1.94
CA GLY A 55 4.64 7.66 -1.31
C GLY A 55 4.24 6.34 -0.66
N PHE A 56 2.96 6.11 -0.52
CA PHE A 56 2.43 4.89 0.07
C PHE A 56 1.07 4.52 -0.50
N VAL A 57 0.74 3.24 -0.31
CA VAL A 57 -0.57 2.69 -0.61
C VAL A 57 -1.32 2.47 0.71
N GLY A 58 -2.52 2.98 0.78
CA GLY A 58 -3.33 2.90 2.00
C GLY A 58 -4.80 2.69 1.71
N TRP A 59 -5.56 2.42 2.76
CA TRP A 59 -7.00 2.24 2.69
C TRP A 59 -7.73 3.58 2.58
N ASN A 60 -8.72 3.63 1.70
CA ASN A 60 -9.69 4.72 1.61
C ASN A 60 -11.09 4.10 1.70
N GLY A 61 -11.63 4.04 2.90
CA GLY A 61 -12.78 3.20 3.17
C GLY A 61 -12.42 1.72 2.92
N ASN A 62 -13.10 1.06 1.99
CA ASN A 62 -12.88 -0.35 1.66
C ASN A 62 -12.00 -0.54 0.41
N VAL A 63 -11.36 0.50 -0.11
CA VAL A 63 -10.53 0.44 -1.33
C VAL A 63 -9.08 0.75 -0.98
N ILE A 64 -8.17 -0.11 -1.43
CA ILE A 64 -6.74 0.13 -1.38
C ILE A 64 -6.35 1.00 -2.59
N SER A 65 -5.62 2.09 -2.35
CA SER A 65 -5.13 2.97 -3.41
C SER A 65 -3.85 3.70 -3.01
N GLY A 66 -3.08 4.15 -4.01
CA GLY A 66 -1.96 5.05 -3.79
C GLY A 66 -2.44 6.38 -3.22
N ARG A 67 -1.85 6.79 -2.09
CA ARG A 67 -2.28 7.99 -1.35
C ARG A 67 -1.34 9.17 -1.56
N TYR A 68 -0.09 8.90 -1.87
CA TYR A 68 0.96 9.90 -1.97
C TYR A 68 2.04 9.49 -2.98
N GLY A 69 2.86 10.45 -3.45
CA GLY A 69 4.03 10.22 -4.29
C GLY A 69 3.75 9.49 -5.61
N LEU A 70 4.69 8.66 -6.02
CA LEU A 70 4.59 7.86 -7.25
C LEU A 70 3.48 6.81 -7.19
N GLU A 71 3.21 6.26 -6.01
CA GLU A 71 2.11 5.30 -5.83
C GLU A 71 0.76 5.92 -6.18
N SER A 72 0.54 7.18 -5.80
CA SER A 72 -0.68 7.90 -6.17
C SER A 72 -0.69 8.34 -7.64
N TYR A 73 0.44 8.85 -8.14
CA TYR A 73 0.51 9.37 -9.50
C TYR A 73 0.36 8.27 -10.55
N TRP A 74 0.97 7.10 -10.31
CA TRP A 74 0.96 5.97 -11.23
C TRP A 74 -0.01 4.85 -10.81
N GLU A 75 -0.97 5.13 -9.92
CA GLU A 75 -1.94 4.16 -9.40
C GLU A 75 -2.55 3.28 -10.51
N LYS A 76 -2.98 3.88 -11.62
CA LYS A 76 -3.64 3.16 -12.72
C LYS A 76 -2.74 2.13 -13.40
N SER A 77 -1.43 2.42 -13.47
CA SER A 77 -0.46 1.49 -14.06
C SER A 77 0.02 0.45 -13.06
N LEU A 78 0.23 0.86 -11.80
CA LEU A 78 0.80 0.00 -10.77
C LEU A 78 -0.20 -1.02 -10.20
N LYS A 79 -1.49 -0.65 -10.11
CA LYS A 79 -2.51 -1.47 -9.48
C LYS A 79 -2.82 -2.76 -10.26
N GLY A 80 -2.70 -2.74 -11.60
CA GLY A 80 -3.18 -3.83 -12.44
C GLY A 80 -4.71 -3.93 -12.50
N GLU A 81 -5.21 -5.07 -12.93
CA GLU A 81 -6.63 -5.35 -13.02
C GLU A 81 -6.98 -6.66 -12.30
N GLU A 82 -7.95 -6.57 -11.41
CA GLU A 82 -8.49 -7.76 -10.73
C GLU A 82 -9.21 -8.68 -11.70
N GLY A 83 -8.93 -9.97 -11.59
CA GLY A 83 -9.67 -11.00 -12.30
C GLY A 83 -11.03 -11.23 -11.66
N ASN A 84 -12.06 -11.37 -12.49
CA ASN A 84 -13.40 -11.66 -12.02
C ASN A 84 -13.99 -12.87 -12.74
N ILE A 85 -14.60 -13.77 -11.99
CA ILE A 85 -15.36 -14.89 -12.53
C ILE A 85 -16.85 -14.62 -12.27
N PHE A 86 -17.57 -14.29 -13.33
CA PHE A 86 -19.01 -14.15 -13.24
C PHE A 86 -19.67 -15.50 -13.54
N GLN A 87 -20.40 -16.03 -12.58
CA GLN A 87 -21.13 -17.27 -12.71
C GLN A 87 -22.58 -17.06 -12.26
N SER A 88 -23.52 -17.43 -13.11
CA SER A 88 -24.96 -17.30 -12.80
C SER A 88 -25.41 -18.40 -11.83
N ARG A 89 -26.31 -18.03 -10.92
CA ARG A 89 -27.03 -18.97 -10.05
C ARG A 89 -28.49 -19.04 -10.48
N ASP A 90 -29.11 -20.21 -10.32
CA ASP A 90 -30.56 -20.35 -10.49
C ASP A 90 -31.33 -19.73 -9.32
N SER A 91 -32.66 -19.66 -9.43
CA SER A 91 -33.52 -19.15 -8.38
C SER A 91 -33.47 -19.96 -7.07
N GLY A 92 -32.90 -21.15 -7.08
CA GLY A 92 -32.65 -22.02 -5.93
C GLY A 92 -31.24 -21.87 -5.36
N GLY A 93 -30.41 -20.93 -5.86
CA GLY A 93 -29.05 -20.68 -5.38
C GLY A 93 -27.99 -21.67 -5.88
N ARG A 94 -28.34 -22.59 -6.79
CA ARG A 94 -27.41 -23.57 -7.37
C ARG A 94 -26.64 -22.98 -8.55
N TRP A 95 -25.37 -23.32 -8.67
CA TRP A 95 -24.54 -22.89 -9.80
C TRP A 95 -25.08 -23.48 -11.12
N ILE A 96 -25.32 -22.62 -12.08
CA ILE A 96 -25.75 -23.04 -13.44
C ILE A 96 -24.48 -23.52 -14.19
N ALA A 97 -24.38 -24.82 -14.42
CA ALA A 97 -23.23 -25.43 -15.11
C ALA A 97 -23.10 -25.05 -16.59
N VAL A 98 -24.16 -24.55 -17.22
CA VAL A 98 -24.28 -24.26 -18.66
C VAL A 98 -24.40 -22.75 -18.94
N GLY A 99 -24.22 -21.88 -17.95
CA GLY A 99 -24.20 -20.43 -18.13
C GLY A 99 -22.90 -19.94 -18.78
N GLN A 100 -22.94 -18.81 -19.47
CA GLN A 100 -21.73 -18.13 -19.95
C GLN A 100 -20.86 -17.79 -18.72
N LYS A 101 -19.69 -18.43 -18.64
CA LYS A 101 -18.63 -18.01 -17.71
C LYS A 101 -17.93 -16.84 -18.38
N GLU A 102 -18.18 -15.65 -17.91
CA GLU A 102 -17.35 -14.51 -18.27
C GLU A 102 -16.15 -14.50 -17.33
N LEU A 103 -15.02 -14.97 -17.85
CA LEU A 103 -13.74 -14.95 -17.13
C LEU A 103 -12.99 -13.68 -17.56
N LYS A 104 -12.89 -12.71 -16.68
CA LYS A 104 -11.93 -11.63 -16.82
C LYS A 104 -10.64 -12.08 -16.12
N GLU A 105 -9.58 -12.28 -16.90
CA GLU A 105 -8.27 -12.67 -16.34
C GLU A 105 -7.66 -11.50 -15.56
N ALA A 106 -7.02 -11.81 -14.43
CA ALA A 106 -6.24 -10.85 -13.68
C ALA A 106 -5.03 -10.40 -14.51
N ARG A 107 -4.71 -9.11 -14.47
CA ARG A 107 -3.50 -8.54 -15.10
C ARG A 107 -2.68 -7.86 -14.04
N ASN A 108 -1.41 -8.29 -13.90
CA ASN A 108 -0.47 -7.63 -13.00
C ASN A 108 -0.26 -6.17 -13.41
N GLY A 109 -0.03 -5.32 -12.43
CA GLY A 109 0.38 -3.94 -12.67
C GLY A 109 1.76 -3.84 -13.29
N ASP A 110 2.03 -2.68 -13.86
CA ASP A 110 3.33 -2.35 -14.45
C ASP A 110 4.38 -2.11 -13.37
N SER A 111 5.66 -2.17 -13.77
CA SER A 111 6.79 -1.80 -12.93
C SER A 111 7.35 -0.45 -13.34
N LEU A 112 7.74 0.38 -12.39
CA LEU A 112 8.42 1.65 -12.63
C LEU A 112 9.91 1.50 -12.38
N VAL A 113 10.72 1.95 -13.34
CA VAL A 113 12.18 2.10 -13.18
C VAL A 113 12.49 3.57 -12.99
N LEU A 114 13.00 3.91 -11.82
CA LEU A 114 13.31 5.29 -11.46
C LEU A 114 14.75 5.63 -11.82
N THR A 115 15.02 6.92 -12.02
CA THR A 115 16.37 7.45 -12.19
C THR A 115 17.09 7.69 -10.87
N VAL A 116 16.38 7.54 -9.76
CA VAL A 116 16.94 7.71 -8.41
C VAL A 116 17.99 6.66 -8.14
N ASP A 117 19.19 7.10 -7.76
CA ASP A 117 20.27 6.24 -7.33
C ASP A 117 20.16 5.97 -5.83
N HIS A 118 20.09 4.70 -5.47
CA HIS A 118 19.89 4.27 -4.09
C HIS A 118 20.96 4.78 -3.12
N ILE A 119 22.23 4.81 -3.55
CA ILE A 119 23.35 5.23 -2.72
C ILE A 119 23.32 6.75 -2.54
N ILE A 120 23.13 7.49 -3.64
CA ILE A 120 23.04 8.94 -3.60
C ILE A 120 21.83 9.38 -2.76
N GLN A 121 20.69 8.72 -2.91
CA GLN A 121 19.49 9.00 -2.12
C GLN A 121 19.75 8.79 -0.61
N PHE A 122 20.33 7.65 -0.24
CA PHE A 122 20.64 7.33 1.16
C PHE A 122 21.57 8.36 1.80
N GLU A 123 22.69 8.69 1.13
CA GLU A 123 23.62 9.69 1.68
C GLU A 123 23.00 11.09 1.71
N THR A 124 22.14 11.44 0.75
CA THR A 124 21.43 12.71 0.73
C THR A 124 20.50 12.85 1.92
N GLU A 125 19.69 11.83 2.22
CA GLU A 125 18.78 11.84 3.37
C GLU A 125 19.54 11.91 4.70
N LYS A 126 20.61 11.16 4.83
CA LYS A 126 21.48 11.16 6.00
C LYS A 126 22.12 12.55 6.24
N LEU A 127 22.61 13.20 5.20
CA LEU A 127 23.16 14.54 5.26
C LEU A 127 22.09 15.57 5.61
N LEU A 128 20.91 15.45 5.00
CA LEU A 128 19.78 16.34 5.31
C LEU A 128 19.38 16.22 6.78
N LYS A 129 19.19 15.00 7.29
CA LYS A 129 18.87 14.75 8.71
C LYS A 129 19.90 15.39 9.63
N SER A 130 21.20 15.17 9.36
CA SER A 130 22.28 15.76 10.15
C SER A 130 22.27 17.30 10.11
N ALA A 131 21.93 17.88 8.96
CA ALA A 131 21.81 19.33 8.82
C ALA A 131 20.61 19.86 9.62
N MET A 132 19.46 19.19 9.59
CA MET A 132 18.28 19.56 10.38
C MET A 132 18.59 19.60 11.88
N GLU A 133 19.24 18.54 12.39
CA GLU A 133 19.65 18.44 13.79
C GLU A 133 20.65 19.56 14.17
N ARG A 134 21.66 19.79 13.31
CA ARG A 134 22.71 20.80 13.56
C ARG A 134 22.15 22.21 13.59
N TYR A 135 21.25 22.54 12.67
CA TYR A 135 20.71 23.89 12.53
C TYR A 135 19.39 24.08 13.27
N ARG A 136 18.85 23.02 13.88
CA ARG A 136 17.54 23.01 14.59
C ARG A 136 16.42 23.54 13.67
N ALA A 137 16.43 23.09 12.42
CA ALA A 137 15.42 23.46 11.46
C ALA A 137 14.25 22.47 11.50
N ASP A 138 13.02 22.97 11.29
CA ASP A 138 11.80 22.15 11.34
C ASP A 138 11.61 21.30 10.08
N GLY A 139 12.23 21.69 8.97
CA GLY A 139 12.15 20.96 7.72
C GLY A 139 13.16 21.42 6.68
N GLY A 140 13.35 20.61 5.65
CA GLY A 140 14.24 20.92 4.55
C GLY A 140 14.14 19.93 3.41
N SER A 141 14.69 20.29 2.26
CA SER A 141 14.73 19.41 1.09
C SER A 141 16.03 19.57 0.33
N ILE A 142 16.48 18.49 -0.30
CA ILE A 142 17.63 18.45 -1.22
C ILE A 142 17.20 17.72 -2.49
N ILE A 143 17.55 18.29 -3.65
CA ILE A 143 17.36 17.65 -4.95
C ILE A 143 18.70 17.61 -5.65
N ILE A 144 19.08 16.42 -6.12
CA ILE A 144 20.27 16.18 -6.93
C ILE A 144 19.83 15.75 -8.32
N MET A 145 20.25 16.49 -9.32
CA MET A 145 19.87 16.28 -10.70
C MET A 145 21.11 16.27 -11.61
N GLU A 146 21.12 15.39 -12.59
CA GLU A 146 22.11 15.38 -13.66
C GLU A 146 21.77 16.49 -14.67
N PRO A 147 22.63 17.51 -14.85
CA PRO A 147 22.25 18.70 -15.61
C PRO A 147 22.07 18.43 -17.11
N ASP A 148 22.82 17.47 -17.67
CA ASP A 148 22.79 17.20 -19.10
C ASP A 148 21.53 16.44 -19.55
N THR A 149 20.94 15.66 -18.66
CA THR A 149 19.78 14.79 -18.97
C THR A 149 18.50 15.19 -18.26
N GLY A 150 18.62 15.97 -17.17
CA GLY A 150 17.50 16.28 -16.29
C GLY A 150 17.06 15.15 -15.38
N LYS A 151 17.82 14.04 -15.32
CA LYS A 151 17.52 12.92 -14.44
C LYS A 151 17.63 13.31 -12.97
N ILE A 152 16.62 13.02 -12.19
CA ILE A 152 16.67 13.16 -10.73
C ILE A 152 17.41 11.94 -10.18
N LEU A 153 18.56 12.17 -9.54
CA LEU A 153 19.39 11.13 -8.92
C LEU A 153 19.05 10.94 -7.45
N ALA A 154 18.66 12.02 -6.77
CA ALA A 154 18.13 11.97 -5.40
C ALA A 154 17.16 13.14 -5.17
N MET A 155 16.17 12.89 -4.33
CA MET A 155 15.25 13.90 -3.82
C MET A 155 14.85 13.54 -2.39
N ALA A 156 15.37 14.28 -1.43
CA ALA A 156 15.15 14.08 -0.01
C ALA A 156 14.34 15.22 0.59
N SER A 157 13.44 14.89 1.49
CA SER A 157 12.69 15.85 2.31
C SER A 157 12.67 15.38 3.75
N PHE A 158 12.66 16.31 4.69
CA PHE A 158 12.59 16.06 6.12
C PHE A 158 11.46 16.90 6.73
N PRO A 159 10.67 16.32 7.68
CA PRO A 159 10.79 14.98 8.26
C PRO A 159 10.42 13.86 7.31
N THR A 160 11.01 12.66 7.51
CA THR A 160 10.69 11.43 6.78
C THR A 160 9.59 10.64 7.48
N PHE A 161 9.04 9.65 6.81
CA PHE A 161 8.05 8.72 7.36
C PHE A 161 8.30 7.29 6.86
N ASP A 162 7.82 6.30 7.60
CA ASP A 162 7.83 4.90 7.14
C ASP A 162 6.54 4.60 6.34
N PRO A 163 6.62 4.38 5.02
CA PRO A 163 5.47 4.07 4.19
C PRO A 163 4.80 2.73 4.53
N ASN A 164 5.50 1.83 5.24
CA ASN A 164 4.89 0.60 5.75
C ASN A 164 3.94 0.87 6.92
N ASN A 165 4.11 1.99 7.63
CA ASN A 165 3.32 2.37 8.80
C ASN A 165 2.61 3.72 8.57
N TYR A 166 1.83 3.79 7.50
CA TYR A 166 1.19 5.02 7.03
C TYR A 166 0.14 5.61 7.99
N SER A 167 -0.38 4.85 8.95
CA SER A 167 -1.32 5.37 9.95
C SER A 167 -0.74 6.51 10.80
N GLN A 168 0.59 6.61 10.88
CA GLN A 168 1.29 7.71 11.55
C GLN A 168 1.51 8.91 10.62
N VAL A 169 1.27 8.76 9.33
CA VAL A 169 1.57 9.77 8.30
C VAL A 169 0.36 10.70 8.05
N GLU A 170 -0.86 10.22 8.26
CA GLU A 170 -2.08 11.00 8.03
C GLU A 170 -2.13 12.28 8.89
N ASP A 171 -1.46 12.28 10.05
CA ASP A 171 -1.33 13.45 10.92
C ASP A 171 -0.17 14.39 10.51
N MET A 172 0.68 14.01 9.55
CA MET A 172 1.90 14.74 9.15
C MET A 172 1.79 15.41 7.76
N ILE A 173 0.75 15.10 7.00
CA ILE A 173 0.46 15.61 5.65
C ILE A 173 -0.86 16.38 5.67
#